data_aa83d4ec1608e63ad518f5bde9c273b9
#
_entry.id   aa83d4ec1608e63ad518f5bde9c273b9
#
_cell.length_a   1.000
_cell.length_b   1.000
_cell.length_c   1.000
_cell.angle_alpha   90.00
_cell.angle_beta   90.00
_cell.angle_gamma   90.00
#
_symmetry.space_group_name_H-M   'P 1'
#
loop_
_entity.id
_entity.type
_entity.pdbx_description
1 polymer ?
#
loop_
_entity_poly.entity_id
_entity_poly.type
_entity_poly.pdbx_seq_one_letter_code
_entity_poly.pdbx_strand_id
1 'polypeptide(L)'
;MSYFTDFKITFAPLCLTEVYQLADNPANGAIALMSGTVRCQTEGKKVEYLEYQAYEPMAVTIFKQIGANLVNQYPDINSIIIHHRVGKLVIGDISVLIAVGCPHRQEAFKACQYAIDTLKHNAPIWKKEHFADGASSWVSIGMCEALI
;
A
#
# COMPACT_ATOMS: atom_id res chain seq x y z
N MET A 1 20.50 -3.73 15.37
CA MET A 1 19.96 -4.68 14.41
C MET A 1 19.54 -3.95 13.15
N SER A 2 19.91 -4.50 12.03
CA SER A 2 19.59 -3.88 10.75
C SER A 2 18.33 -4.48 10.16
N TYR A 3 17.50 -3.65 9.60
CA TYR A 3 16.35 -4.03 8.82
C TYR A 3 16.40 -3.28 7.49
N PHE A 4 15.73 -3.82 6.48
CA PHE A 4 15.71 -3.22 5.16
C PHE A 4 14.37 -2.57 4.88
N THR A 5 14.38 -1.38 4.33
CA THR A 5 13.17 -0.70 3.89
C THR A 5 13.31 -0.19 2.46
N ASP A 6 12.20 -0.21 1.73
CA ASP A 6 12.12 0.43 0.43
C ASP A 6 10.74 1.05 0.26
N PHE A 7 10.72 2.38 0.19
CA PHE A 7 9.49 3.16 0.10
C PHE A 7 9.47 3.94 -1.21
N LYS A 8 8.42 3.75 -2.00
CA LYS A 8 8.39 4.32 -3.34
C LYS A 8 6.97 4.72 -3.76
N ILE A 9 6.88 5.87 -4.45
CA ILE A 9 5.70 6.29 -5.20
C ILE A 9 6.13 6.40 -6.66
N THR A 10 5.37 5.80 -7.58
CA THR A 10 5.77 5.72 -8.98
C THR A 10 4.55 5.73 -9.91
N PHE A 11 4.75 6.21 -11.14
CA PHE A 11 3.76 6.08 -12.20
C PHE A 11 3.84 4.71 -12.89
N ALA A 12 4.97 4.03 -12.76
CA ALA A 12 5.17 2.72 -13.39
C ALA A 12 4.35 1.62 -12.71
N PRO A 13 3.95 0.58 -13.45
CA PRO A 13 3.29 -0.58 -12.85
C PRO A 13 4.13 -1.17 -11.72
N LEU A 14 3.47 -1.56 -10.62
CA LEU A 14 4.13 -2.22 -9.51
C LEU A 14 4.39 -3.69 -9.84
N CYS A 15 5.50 -4.21 -9.35
CA CYS A 15 5.96 -5.57 -9.64
C CYS A 15 5.99 -6.42 -8.37
N LEU A 16 5.13 -7.44 -8.32
CA LEU A 16 5.05 -8.38 -7.20
C LEU A 16 6.38 -9.08 -6.93
N THR A 17 7.03 -9.55 -8.00
CA THR A 17 8.31 -10.25 -7.87
C THR A 17 9.39 -9.36 -7.28
N GLU A 18 9.48 -8.11 -7.74
CA GLU A 18 10.43 -7.15 -7.20
C GLU A 18 10.21 -6.92 -5.71
N VAL A 19 8.96 -6.66 -5.32
CA VAL A 19 8.62 -6.39 -3.92
C VAL A 19 8.92 -7.60 -3.04
N TYR A 20 8.59 -8.80 -3.51
CA TYR A 20 8.90 -10.01 -2.77
C TYR A 20 10.42 -10.20 -2.59
N GLN A 21 11.19 -9.99 -3.65
CA GLN A 21 12.64 -10.10 -3.60
C GLN A 21 13.27 -9.09 -2.66
N LEU A 22 12.76 -7.85 -2.65
CA LEU A 22 13.23 -6.83 -1.71
C LEU A 22 12.97 -7.21 -0.26
N ALA A 23 11.84 -7.86 0.01
CA ALA A 23 11.47 -8.29 1.35
C ALA A 23 12.20 -9.57 1.81
N ASP A 24 12.77 -10.32 0.88
CA ASP A 24 13.42 -11.59 1.18
C ASP A 24 14.65 -11.40 2.07
N ASN A 25 14.79 -12.29 3.05
CA ASN A 25 15.88 -12.26 4.01
C ASN A 25 16.01 -13.66 4.62
N PRO A 26 17.23 -14.21 4.76
CA PRO A 26 17.42 -15.55 5.33
C PRO A 26 16.84 -15.72 6.74
N ALA A 27 16.65 -14.62 7.48
CA ALA A 27 16.08 -14.65 8.82
C ALA A 27 14.55 -14.65 8.82
N ASN A 28 13.90 -14.52 7.66
CA ASN A 28 12.44 -14.57 7.58
C ASN A 28 11.93 -16.00 7.71
N GLY A 29 10.93 -16.18 8.57
CA GLY A 29 10.08 -17.38 8.53
C GLY A 29 8.78 -17.09 7.80
N ALA A 30 8.45 -15.80 7.60
CA ALA A 30 7.23 -15.38 6.91
C ALA A 30 7.42 -14.04 6.23
N ILE A 31 6.83 -13.90 5.05
CA ILE A 31 6.66 -12.63 4.36
C ILE A 31 5.16 -12.45 4.15
N ALA A 32 4.56 -11.46 4.82
CA ALA A 32 3.18 -11.09 4.56
C ALA A 32 3.17 -10.04 3.46
N LEU A 33 2.35 -10.26 2.44
CA LEU A 33 2.24 -9.36 1.31
C LEU A 33 0.80 -8.98 1.10
N MET A 34 0.53 -7.66 1.04
CA MET A 34 -0.78 -7.12 0.74
C MET A 34 -0.71 -6.42 -0.62
N SER A 35 -1.60 -6.80 -1.51
CA SER A 35 -1.76 -6.17 -2.82
C SER A 35 -3.13 -5.51 -2.88
N GLY A 36 -3.16 -4.19 -3.03
CA GLY A 36 -4.40 -3.46 -3.30
C GLY A 36 -4.61 -3.36 -4.80
N THR A 37 -5.83 -3.67 -5.26
CA THR A 37 -6.14 -3.67 -6.68
C THR A 37 -7.37 -2.80 -6.97
N VAL A 38 -7.50 -2.36 -8.22
CA VAL A 38 -8.62 -1.54 -8.66
C VAL A 38 -9.85 -2.42 -8.88
N ARG A 39 -10.94 -2.13 -8.14
CA ARG A 39 -12.20 -2.87 -8.22
C ARG A 39 -13.08 -2.37 -9.36
N CYS A 40 -13.96 -3.24 -9.86
CA CYS A 40 -14.86 -2.91 -10.96
C CYS A 40 -16.11 -2.15 -10.52
N GLN A 41 -16.36 -1.98 -9.23
CA GLN A 41 -17.53 -1.23 -8.74
C GLN A 41 -17.28 -0.61 -7.37
N THR A 42 -17.99 0.48 -7.09
CA THR A 42 -18.01 1.17 -5.80
C THR A 42 -19.46 1.52 -5.49
N GLU A 43 -19.97 1.04 -4.35
CA GLU A 43 -21.36 1.26 -3.91
C GLU A 43 -22.38 0.93 -5.01
N GLY A 44 -22.17 -0.18 -5.70
CA GLY A 44 -23.04 -0.65 -6.77
C GLY A 44 -22.86 0.05 -8.11
N LYS A 45 -22.02 1.08 -8.21
CA LYS A 45 -21.73 1.79 -9.45
C LYS A 45 -20.53 1.19 -10.15
N LYS A 46 -20.64 0.98 -11.45
CA LYS A 46 -19.55 0.43 -12.25
C LYS A 46 -18.44 1.46 -12.44
N VAL A 47 -17.22 1.08 -12.05
CA VAL A 47 -16.01 1.89 -12.21
C VAL A 47 -15.33 1.50 -13.53
N GLU A 48 -14.90 2.49 -14.30
CA GLU A 48 -14.12 2.26 -15.51
C GLU A 48 -12.62 2.33 -15.25
N TYR A 49 -12.18 3.32 -14.49
CA TYR A 49 -10.78 3.45 -14.11
C TYR A 49 -10.66 4.41 -12.93
N LEU A 50 -9.49 4.41 -12.30
CA LEU A 50 -9.14 5.33 -11.23
C LEU A 50 -7.96 6.20 -11.67
N GLU A 51 -7.88 7.40 -11.07
CA GLU A 51 -6.68 8.23 -11.12
C GLU A 51 -6.20 8.45 -9.68
N TYR A 52 -4.93 8.15 -9.42
CA TYR A 52 -4.33 8.40 -8.12
C TYR A 52 -3.41 9.61 -8.19
N GLN A 53 -3.46 10.46 -7.17
CA GLN A 53 -2.53 11.56 -6.96
C GLN A 53 -1.99 11.49 -5.55
N ALA A 54 -0.73 11.89 -5.37
CA ALA A 54 -0.09 11.93 -4.07
C ALA A 54 0.76 13.20 -3.94
N TYR A 55 0.80 13.73 -2.72
CA TYR A 55 1.85 14.69 -2.37
C TYR A 55 3.06 13.87 -1.95
N GLU A 56 3.95 13.59 -2.91
CA GLU A 56 5.00 12.60 -2.76
C GLU A 56 5.92 12.80 -1.55
N PRO A 57 6.49 14.00 -1.31
CA PRO A 57 7.40 14.16 -0.17
C PRO A 57 6.76 13.79 1.17
N MET A 58 5.52 14.22 1.39
CA MET A 58 4.81 13.93 2.63
C MET A 58 4.36 12.47 2.67
N ALA A 59 3.92 11.90 1.55
CA ALA A 59 3.51 10.50 1.50
C ALA A 59 4.68 9.57 1.84
N VAL A 60 5.86 9.82 1.27
CA VAL A 60 7.06 9.04 1.58
C VAL A 60 7.46 9.21 3.04
N THR A 61 7.32 10.42 3.59
CA THR A 61 7.55 10.65 5.02
C THR A 61 6.62 9.81 5.89
N ILE A 62 5.34 9.71 5.51
CA ILE A 62 4.39 8.83 6.21
C ILE A 62 4.82 7.36 6.12
N PHE A 63 5.28 6.90 4.95
CA PHE A 63 5.79 5.54 4.80
C PHE A 63 6.97 5.29 5.75
N LYS A 64 7.88 6.25 5.87
CA LYS A 64 9.02 6.16 6.79
C LYS A 64 8.57 6.11 8.26
N GLN A 65 7.55 6.88 8.62
CA GLN A 65 6.98 6.86 9.97
C GLN A 65 6.33 5.51 10.28
N ILE A 66 5.60 4.95 9.32
CA ILE A 66 5.03 3.61 9.43
C ILE A 66 6.14 2.60 9.73
N GLY A 67 7.22 2.63 8.93
CA GLY A 67 8.36 1.76 9.12
C GLY A 67 8.98 1.88 10.50
N ALA A 68 9.23 3.11 10.95
CA ALA A 68 9.82 3.37 12.27
C ALA A 68 8.92 2.84 13.40
N ASN A 69 7.60 3.07 13.31
CA ASN A 69 6.65 2.59 14.30
C ASN A 69 6.61 1.06 14.35
N LEU A 70 6.66 0.42 13.18
CA LEU A 70 6.64 -1.04 13.08
C LEU A 70 7.89 -1.66 13.70
N VAL A 71 9.06 -1.11 13.43
CA VAL A 71 10.32 -1.61 14.00
C VAL A 71 10.33 -1.43 15.51
N ASN A 72 9.77 -0.32 16.01
CA ASN A 72 9.66 -0.09 17.44
C ASN A 72 8.72 -1.10 18.10
N GLN A 73 7.61 -1.43 17.46
CA GLN A 73 6.62 -2.37 17.98
C GLN A 73 7.03 -3.83 17.80
N TYR A 74 7.69 -4.14 16.69
CA TYR A 74 8.14 -5.49 16.33
C TYR A 74 9.63 -5.46 16.01
N PRO A 75 10.51 -5.50 17.04
CA PRO A 75 11.95 -5.32 16.83
C PRO A 75 12.62 -6.37 15.95
N ASP A 76 11.97 -7.52 15.74
CA ASP A 76 12.52 -8.60 14.92
C ASP A 76 12.15 -8.51 13.44
N ILE A 77 11.47 -7.45 13.03
CA ILE A 77 11.18 -7.20 11.60
C ILE A 77 12.50 -7.14 10.83
N ASN A 78 12.55 -7.87 9.71
CA ASN A 78 13.72 -7.87 8.82
C ASN A 78 13.55 -6.93 7.62
N SER A 79 12.32 -6.73 7.15
CA SER A 79 12.08 -5.91 5.95
C SER A 79 10.69 -5.30 5.95
N ILE A 80 10.59 -4.09 5.39
CA ILE A 80 9.32 -3.38 5.21
C ILE A 80 9.38 -2.70 3.84
N ILE A 81 8.49 -3.10 2.94
CA ILE A 81 8.42 -2.55 1.58
C ILE A 81 7.05 -1.92 1.40
N ILE A 82 7.00 -0.67 0.95
CA ILE A 82 5.74 0.02 0.64
C ILE A 82 5.92 0.73 -0.70
N HIS A 83 5.24 0.22 -1.73
CA HIS A 83 5.21 0.82 -3.05
C HIS A 83 3.78 1.23 -3.39
N HIS A 84 3.58 2.46 -3.81
CA HIS A 84 2.26 2.94 -4.25
C HIS A 84 2.37 3.52 -5.66
N ARG A 85 1.43 3.14 -6.52
CA ARG A 85 1.35 3.66 -7.88
C ARG A 85 0.43 4.87 -7.92
N VAL A 86 0.77 5.86 -8.74
CA VAL A 86 -0.06 7.04 -9.02
C VAL A 86 -0.29 7.15 -10.52
N GLY A 87 -1.23 8.01 -10.93
CA GLY A 87 -1.65 8.16 -12.30
C GLY A 87 -2.88 7.32 -12.60
N LYS A 88 -3.12 7.04 -13.88
CA LYS A 88 -4.29 6.28 -14.31
C LYS A 88 -4.09 4.79 -14.14
N LEU A 89 -5.01 4.15 -13.44
CA LEU A 89 -5.04 2.71 -13.23
C LEU A 89 -6.37 2.15 -13.73
N VAL A 90 -6.31 1.01 -14.44
CA VAL A 90 -7.51 0.33 -14.91
C VAL A 90 -7.87 -0.83 -13.98
N ILE A 91 -9.06 -1.40 -14.17
CA ILE A 91 -9.57 -2.50 -13.34
C ILE A 91 -8.54 -3.64 -13.30
N GLY A 92 -8.24 -4.08 -12.07
CA GLY A 92 -7.27 -5.16 -11.83
C GLY A 92 -5.83 -4.69 -11.65
N ASP A 93 -5.51 -3.44 -11.99
CA ASP A 93 -4.16 -2.91 -11.74
C ASP A 93 -3.85 -2.86 -10.25
N ILE A 94 -2.59 -3.08 -9.92
CA ILE A 94 -2.11 -2.98 -8.54
C ILE A 94 -1.85 -1.52 -8.21
N SER A 95 -2.52 -1.02 -7.18
CA SER A 95 -2.32 0.35 -6.69
C SER A 95 -1.28 0.45 -5.59
N VAL A 96 -1.19 -0.55 -4.73
CA VAL A 96 -0.27 -0.57 -3.60
C VAL A 96 0.22 -1.98 -3.35
N LEU A 97 1.50 -2.10 -3.02
CA LEU A 97 2.11 -3.34 -2.55
C LEU A 97 2.80 -3.04 -1.23
N ILE A 98 2.48 -3.85 -0.22
CA ILE A 98 3.15 -3.82 1.08
C ILE A 98 3.65 -5.21 1.39
N ALA A 99 4.93 -5.34 1.71
CA ALA A 99 5.51 -6.60 2.14
C ALA A 99 6.27 -6.40 3.44
N VAL A 100 6.08 -7.31 4.38
CA VAL A 100 6.77 -7.30 5.67
C VAL A 100 7.36 -8.66 5.92
N GLY A 101 8.68 -8.72 6.13
CA GLY A 101 9.40 -9.94 6.46
C GLY A 101 9.71 -10.02 7.94
N CYS A 102 9.36 -11.14 8.57
CA CYS A 102 9.55 -11.39 10.00
C CYS A 102 9.97 -12.83 10.25
N PRO A 103 10.58 -13.13 11.42
CA PRO A 103 10.85 -14.54 11.79
C PRO A 103 9.59 -15.39 11.88
N HIS A 104 8.44 -14.80 12.29
CA HIS A 104 7.18 -15.52 12.51
C HIS A 104 6.00 -14.84 11.84
N ARG A 105 5.02 -15.65 11.39
CA ARG A 105 3.86 -15.17 10.64
C ARG A 105 2.95 -14.22 11.42
N GLN A 106 2.83 -14.38 12.73
CA GLN A 106 1.97 -13.51 13.53
C GLN A 106 2.35 -12.04 13.40
N GLU A 107 3.62 -11.74 13.62
CA GLU A 107 4.12 -10.37 13.52
C GLU A 107 4.04 -9.86 12.08
N ALA A 108 4.34 -10.74 11.11
CA ALA A 108 4.28 -10.37 9.71
C ALA A 108 2.87 -9.93 9.29
N PHE A 109 1.84 -10.69 9.65
CA PHE A 109 0.45 -10.33 9.35
C PHE A 109 0.03 -9.04 10.07
N LYS A 110 0.32 -8.94 11.36
CA LYS A 110 -0.06 -7.75 12.15
C LYS A 110 0.61 -6.49 11.63
N ALA A 111 1.90 -6.58 11.33
CA ALA A 111 2.66 -5.45 10.80
C ALA A 111 2.16 -5.03 9.42
N CYS A 112 1.87 -5.97 8.55
CA CYS A 112 1.35 -5.70 7.22
C CYS A 112 -0.02 -5.00 7.30
N GLN A 113 -0.91 -5.48 8.16
CA GLN A 113 -2.21 -4.85 8.37
C GLN A 113 -2.07 -3.44 8.95
N TYR A 114 -1.23 -3.26 9.95
CA TYR A 114 -0.96 -1.93 10.50
C TYR A 114 -0.48 -0.98 9.41
N ALA A 115 0.43 -1.44 8.56
CA ALA A 115 0.99 -0.62 7.49
C ALA A 115 -0.09 -0.13 6.52
N ILE A 116 -0.95 -1.01 6.03
CA ILE A 116 -2.00 -0.60 5.07
C ILE A 116 -3.06 0.28 5.74
N ASP A 117 -3.46 -0.04 6.97
CA ASP A 117 -4.45 0.76 7.68
C ASP A 117 -3.93 2.17 7.95
N THR A 118 -2.70 2.30 8.41
CA THR A 118 -2.09 3.60 8.70
C THR A 118 -1.88 4.40 7.42
N LEU A 119 -1.42 3.74 6.36
CA LEU A 119 -1.24 4.39 5.05
C LEU A 119 -2.56 5.00 4.58
N LYS A 120 -3.63 4.24 4.63
CA LYS A 120 -4.94 4.70 4.16
C LYS A 120 -5.50 5.86 4.97
N HIS A 121 -5.23 5.89 6.28
CA HIS A 121 -5.73 6.97 7.14
C HIS A 121 -4.86 8.22 7.11
N ASN A 122 -3.56 8.09 6.93
CA ASN A 122 -2.61 9.19 7.15
C ASN A 122 -1.91 9.70 5.89
N ALA A 123 -1.76 8.87 4.86
CA ALA A 123 -1.00 9.29 3.68
C ALA A 123 -1.81 10.28 2.84
N PRO A 124 -1.17 11.38 2.38
CA PRO A 124 -1.81 12.34 1.50
C PRO A 124 -1.87 11.80 0.07
N ILE A 125 -2.76 10.83 -0.12
CA ILE A 125 -3.03 10.18 -1.40
C ILE A 125 -4.52 10.23 -1.65
N TRP A 126 -4.90 10.64 -2.86
CA TRP A 126 -6.29 10.76 -3.28
C TRP A 126 -6.52 9.93 -4.53
N LYS A 127 -7.75 9.45 -4.70
CA LYS A 127 -8.17 8.79 -5.93
C LYS A 127 -9.39 9.47 -6.51
N LYS A 128 -9.42 9.57 -7.82
CA LYS A 128 -10.60 9.99 -8.58
C LYS A 128 -11.18 8.77 -9.25
N GLU A 129 -12.40 8.42 -8.87
CA GLU A 129 -13.12 7.32 -9.48
C GLU A 129 -13.87 7.82 -10.70
N HIS A 130 -13.66 7.17 -11.84
CA HIS A 130 -14.38 7.45 -13.09
C HIS A 130 -15.39 6.35 -13.34
N PHE A 131 -16.65 6.69 -13.29
CA PHE A 131 -17.75 5.74 -13.41
C PHE A 131 -18.24 5.59 -14.85
N ALA A 132 -18.86 4.46 -15.15
CA ALA A 132 -19.38 4.16 -16.50
C ALA A 132 -20.45 5.14 -16.94
N ASP A 133 -21.17 5.77 -16.01
CA ASP A 133 -22.21 6.79 -16.30
C ASP A 133 -21.63 8.18 -16.62
N GLY A 134 -20.32 8.32 -16.63
CA GLY A 134 -19.62 9.59 -16.88
C GLY A 134 -19.37 10.44 -15.65
N ALA A 135 -19.91 10.05 -14.49
CA ALA A 135 -19.65 10.77 -13.24
C ALA A 135 -18.24 10.49 -12.73
N SER A 136 -17.67 11.43 -11.97
CA SER A 136 -16.38 11.24 -11.33
C SER A 136 -16.32 12.04 -10.03
N SER A 137 -15.48 11.58 -9.10
CA SER A 137 -15.28 12.28 -7.82
C SER A 137 -13.90 11.98 -7.24
N TRP A 138 -13.30 13.01 -6.62
CA TRP A 138 -12.05 12.85 -5.85
C TRP A 138 -12.39 12.47 -4.42
N VAL A 139 -11.71 11.45 -3.89
CA VAL A 139 -11.82 11.04 -2.48
C VAL A 139 -10.45 10.72 -1.92
N SER A 140 -10.28 10.93 -0.61
CA SER A 140 -9.12 10.41 0.11
C SER A 140 -9.18 8.89 0.10
N ILE A 141 -8.04 8.22 -0.01
CA ILE A 141 -8.00 6.74 -0.08
C ILE A 141 -8.58 6.07 1.18
N GLY A 142 -8.60 6.76 2.32
CA GLY A 142 -9.21 6.25 3.55
C GLY A 142 -10.72 6.42 3.64
N MET A 143 -11.31 7.33 2.86
CA MET A 143 -12.74 7.66 2.97
C MET A 143 -13.66 6.50 2.59
N CYS A 144 -13.29 5.73 1.55
CA CYS A 144 -14.11 4.61 1.11
C CYS A 144 -14.25 3.51 2.15
N GLU A 145 -13.29 3.37 3.04
CA GLU A 145 -13.34 2.39 4.12
C GLU A 145 -14.05 2.91 5.36
N ALA A 146 -14.00 4.21 5.58
CA ALA A 146 -14.71 4.83 6.71
C ALA A 146 -16.22 4.72 6.58
N LEU A 147 -16.74 4.48 5.36
CA LEU A 147 -18.18 4.37 5.09
C LEU A 147 -18.71 2.94 5.12
N ILE A 148 -17.85 1.97 5.40
CA ILE A 148 -18.23 0.55 5.48
C ILE A 148 -18.63 0.18 6.95
#